data_3fe36d223ab27a25e9ac3057c857cdd7
#
_entry.id   3fe36d223ab27a25e9ac3057c857cdd7
#
_cell.length_a   1.000
_cell.length_b   1.000
_cell.length_c   1.000
_cell.angle_alpha   90.00
_cell.angle_beta   90.00
_cell.angle_gamma   90.00
#
_symmetry.space_group_name_H-M   'P 1'
#
loop_
_entity.id
_entity.type
_entity.pdbx_description
1 polymer ?
#
loop_
_entity_poly.entity_id
_entity_poly.type
_entity_poly.pdbx_seq_one_letter_code
_entity_poly.pdbx_strand_id
1 'polypeptide(L)'
;NKGADVAHTLRYYMDDALFFDGCKAYMNNRGNGNANSYQFRDELTSSSGIDMTRFFDDWVFTPGFPHFSIDSVVMMPGGLNHYFIYTRQKSKGNSHLYNMQVEITLADQFQDTTVTVTIDSLTNVFHIATPNAPTWISIDRYDHMADAITDYERIITATGAYTMPETNVQLNVQTLGTDTSTVRIEHHWVAPDPFKNTGSGIRVSDYHYWSADGFFEPGFRTKATFTYNGSFSTATGYIDNTFINGTEDSLVLLYRPNAAYEWEIQTGVTLCTG
;
A
#
# COMPACT_ATOMS: atom_id res chain seq x y z
N ASN A 1 0.81 7.59 14.39
CA ASN A 1 0.16 7.05 15.61
C ASN A 1 -1.08 6.28 15.21
N LYS A 2 -1.08 4.93 15.40
CA LYS A 2 -2.16 4.02 14.96
C LYS A 2 -3.58 4.55 15.27
N GLY A 3 -3.79 5.17 16.42
CA GLY A 3 -5.12 5.68 16.78
C GLY A 3 -5.62 6.81 15.87
N ALA A 4 -4.75 7.70 15.40
CA ALA A 4 -5.11 8.75 14.47
C ALA A 4 -5.39 8.17 13.07
N ASP A 5 -4.57 7.21 12.64
CA ASP A 5 -4.71 6.57 11.33
C ASP A 5 -5.99 5.74 11.27
N VAL A 6 -6.31 4.99 12.35
CA VAL A 6 -7.58 4.27 12.47
C VAL A 6 -8.79 5.20 12.50
N ALA A 7 -8.68 6.39 13.11
CA ALA A 7 -9.77 7.38 13.09
C ALA A 7 -9.99 7.93 11.68
N HIS A 8 -8.94 8.09 10.88
CA HIS A 8 -9.04 8.46 9.47
C HIS A 8 -9.74 7.35 8.66
N THR A 9 -9.33 6.10 8.83
CA THR A 9 -9.98 4.93 8.21
C THR A 9 -11.46 4.80 8.62
N LEU A 10 -11.77 5.05 9.89
CA LEU A 10 -13.14 5.04 10.40
C LEU A 10 -14.02 6.10 9.72
N ARG A 11 -13.46 7.31 9.51
CA ARG A 11 -14.14 8.38 8.81
C ARG A 11 -14.43 7.99 7.35
N TYR A 12 -13.50 7.38 6.66
CA TYR A 12 -13.71 6.84 5.32
C TYR A 12 -14.78 5.73 5.32
N TYR A 13 -14.71 4.79 6.27
CA TYR A 13 -15.65 3.66 6.37
C TYR A 13 -17.09 4.10 6.61
N MET A 14 -17.30 5.17 7.40
CA MET A 14 -18.63 5.68 7.76
C MET A 14 -19.19 6.74 6.81
N ASP A 15 -18.35 7.36 5.98
CA ASP A 15 -18.59 8.65 5.33
C ASP A 15 -18.61 9.83 6.33
N ASP A 16 -18.23 11.01 5.84
CA ASP A 16 -18.06 12.24 6.62
C ASP A 16 -19.28 12.59 7.48
N ALA A 17 -20.46 12.58 6.88
CA ALA A 17 -21.69 12.98 7.58
C ALA A 17 -21.96 12.08 8.78
N LEU A 18 -21.95 10.76 8.59
CA LEU A 18 -22.22 9.78 9.64
C LEU A 18 -21.11 9.76 10.70
N PHE A 19 -19.86 9.90 10.29
CA PHE A 19 -18.73 9.97 11.22
C PHE A 19 -18.83 11.18 12.16
N PHE A 20 -19.03 12.38 11.63
CA PHE A 20 -19.10 13.59 12.46
C PHE A 20 -20.38 13.64 13.31
N ASP A 21 -21.50 13.16 12.82
CA ASP A 21 -22.73 13.09 13.63
C ASP A 21 -22.60 12.05 14.75
N GLY A 22 -21.97 10.93 14.49
CA GLY A 22 -21.62 9.94 15.50
C GLY A 22 -20.66 10.47 16.57
N CYS A 23 -19.64 11.23 16.17
CA CYS A 23 -18.74 11.90 17.12
C CYS A 23 -19.48 12.93 17.99
N LYS A 24 -20.40 13.72 17.42
CA LYS A 24 -21.23 14.66 18.19
C LYS A 24 -22.15 13.94 19.17
N ALA A 25 -22.80 12.86 18.74
CA ALA A 25 -23.64 12.04 19.62
C ALA A 25 -22.83 11.47 20.79
N TYR A 26 -21.65 10.91 20.52
CA TYR A 26 -20.72 10.42 21.53
C TYR A 26 -20.33 11.50 22.55
N MET A 27 -19.93 12.68 22.06
CA MET A 27 -19.55 13.80 22.95
C MET A 27 -20.74 14.30 23.78
N ASN A 28 -21.94 14.37 23.24
CA ASN A 28 -23.14 14.79 23.96
C ASN A 28 -23.52 13.77 25.07
N ASN A 29 -23.42 12.48 24.76
CA ASN A 29 -23.86 11.40 25.67
C ASN A 29 -22.79 11.07 26.72
N ARG A 30 -21.49 11.34 26.44
CA ARG A 30 -20.36 10.92 27.29
C ARG A 30 -19.44 12.07 27.73
N GLY A 31 -19.70 13.31 27.29
CA GLY A 31 -18.78 14.43 27.36
C GLY A 31 -18.32 14.86 28.76
N ASN A 32 -18.96 14.44 29.84
CA ASN A 32 -18.55 14.75 31.21
C ASN A 32 -18.33 13.50 32.06
N GLY A 33 -18.10 12.35 31.40
CA GLY A 33 -17.92 11.05 32.04
C GLY A 33 -16.70 10.31 31.53
N ASN A 34 -16.53 9.10 32.01
CA ASN A 34 -15.55 8.16 31.48
C ASN A 34 -16.18 7.35 30.32
N ALA A 35 -15.40 7.10 29.29
CA ALA A 35 -15.82 6.23 28.19
C ALA A 35 -14.66 5.34 27.74
N ASN A 36 -15.00 4.20 27.17
CA ASN A 36 -14.06 3.26 26.57
C ASN A 36 -14.40 3.01 25.09
N SER A 37 -13.55 2.28 24.40
CA SER A 37 -13.70 2.02 22.96
C SER A 37 -14.99 1.26 22.62
N TYR A 38 -15.50 0.39 23.50
CA TYR A 38 -16.79 -0.31 23.28
C TYR A 38 -17.95 0.68 23.30
N GLN A 39 -17.94 1.62 24.25
CA GLN A 39 -18.97 2.65 24.33
C GLN A 39 -18.92 3.61 23.13
N PHE A 40 -17.72 3.92 22.62
CA PHE A 40 -17.59 4.70 21.41
C PHE A 40 -18.16 3.95 20.18
N ARG A 41 -17.82 2.66 20.02
CA ARG A 41 -18.40 1.79 19.01
C ARG A 41 -19.93 1.78 19.04
N ASP A 42 -20.50 1.58 20.24
CA ASP A 42 -21.95 1.45 20.41
C ASP A 42 -22.67 2.77 20.11
N GLU A 43 -22.09 3.91 20.46
CA GLU A 43 -22.63 5.23 20.09
C GLU A 43 -22.57 5.46 18.57
N LEU A 44 -21.48 5.10 17.91
CA LEU A 44 -21.37 5.20 16.45
C LEU A 44 -22.39 4.26 15.78
N THR A 45 -22.54 3.04 16.24
CA THR A 45 -23.56 2.10 15.74
C THR A 45 -24.97 2.68 15.89
N SER A 46 -25.31 3.19 17.09
CA SER A 46 -26.63 3.74 17.38
C SER A 46 -26.94 4.99 16.55
N SER A 47 -25.96 5.87 16.33
CA SER A 47 -26.17 7.13 15.60
C SER A 47 -26.20 6.96 14.10
N SER A 48 -25.43 6.03 13.54
CA SER A 48 -25.31 5.81 12.09
C SER A 48 -26.23 4.72 11.53
N GLY A 49 -26.64 3.76 12.39
CA GLY A 49 -27.31 2.53 11.98
C GLY A 49 -26.39 1.50 11.32
N ILE A 50 -25.08 1.76 11.24
CA ILE A 50 -24.05 0.84 10.74
C ILE A 50 -23.52 0.03 11.93
N ASP A 51 -23.52 -1.30 11.85
CA ASP A 51 -22.90 -2.15 12.88
C ASP A 51 -21.38 -2.00 12.83
N MET A 52 -20.84 -1.30 13.83
CA MET A 52 -19.41 -1.02 13.95
C MET A 52 -18.62 -2.15 14.63
N THR A 53 -19.27 -3.24 15.00
CA THR A 53 -18.62 -4.34 15.74
C THR A 53 -17.41 -4.87 14.97
N ARG A 54 -17.60 -5.22 13.70
CA ARG A 54 -16.53 -5.79 12.86
C ARG A 54 -15.37 -4.81 12.65
N PHE A 55 -15.67 -3.52 12.38
CA PHE A 55 -14.65 -2.50 12.22
C PHE A 55 -13.79 -2.37 13.49
N PHE A 56 -14.42 -2.30 14.67
CA PHE A 56 -13.68 -2.17 15.93
C PHE A 56 -12.86 -3.42 16.25
N ASP A 57 -13.40 -4.60 15.99
CA ASP A 57 -12.66 -5.86 16.19
C ASP A 57 -11.41 -5.90 15.29
N ASP A 58 -11.55 -5.51 14.02
CA ASP A 58 -10.45 -5.51 13.06
C ASP A 58 -9.40 -4.42 13.34
N TRP A 59 -9.82 -3.20 13.60
CA TRP A 59 -8.94 -2.03 13.58
C TRP A 59 -8.54 -1.51 14.96
N VAL A 60 -9.44 -1.62 15.95
CA VAL A 60 -9.21 -1.07 17.29
C VAL A 60 -8.70 -2.12 18.26
N PHE A 61 -9.30 -3.31 18.24
CA PHE A 61 -8.98 -4.37 19.21
C PHE A 61 -7.92 -5.35 18.70
N THR A 62 -7.68 -5.42 17.41
CA THR A 62 -6.62 -6.23 16.82
C THR A 62 -5.33 -5.41 16.68
N PRO A 63 -4.18 -5.90 17.18
CA PRO A 63 -2.89 -5.25 16.97
C PRO A 63 -2.43 -5.40 15.51
N GLY A 64 -1.47 -4.55 15.09
CA GLY A 64 -0.90 -4.58 13.74
C GLY A 64 -1.71 -3.80 12.73
N PHE A 65 -1.47 -4.06 11.44
CA PHE A 65 -2.08 -3.38 10.30
C PHE A 65 -2.37 -4.36 9.18
N PRO A 66 -3.45 -4.19 8.41
CA PRO A 66 -3.63 -4.91 7.16
C PRO A 66 -2.60 -4.43 6.13
N HIS A 67 -2.46 -5.21 5.09
CA HIS A 67 -1.75 -4.85 3.87
C HIS A 67 -2.54 -5.41 2.71
N PHE A 68 -2.88 -4.57 1.75
CA PHE A 68 -3.60 -4.95 0.55
C PHE A 68 -2.70 -4.72 -0.67
N SER A 69 -2.67 -5.67 -1.58
CA SER A 69 -1.86 -5.57 -2.80
C SER A 69 -2.59 -6.14 -4.00
N ILE A 70 -2.23 -5.66 -5.20
CA ILE A 70 -2.60 -6.26 -6.47
C ILE A 70 -1.53 -7.28 -6.85
N ASP A 71 -1.93 -8.55 -6.91
CA ASP A 71 -1.02 -9.63 -7.31
C ASP A 71 -0.83 -9.67 -8.83
N SER A 72 -1.92 -9.47 -9.57
CA SER A 72 -1.90 -9.42 -11.03
C SER A 72 -3.20 -8.84 -11.59
N VAL A 73 -3.12 -8.41 -12.84
CA VAL A 73 -4.26 -7.93 -13.62
C VAL A 73 -4.29 -8.68 -14.93
N VAL A 74 -5.46 -9.21 -15.29
CA VAL A 74 -5.65 -9.98 -16.52
C VAL A 74 -6.81 -9.36 -17.30
N MET A 75 -6.55 -8.92 -18.53
CA MET A 75 -7.59 -8.48 -19.44
C MET A 75 -8.44 -9.67 -19.88
N MET A 76 -9.76 -9.53 -19.85
CA MET A 76 -10.68 -10.57 -20.27
C MET A 76 -10.57 -10.81 -21.79
N PRO A 77 -10.43 -12.06 -22.24
CA PRO A 77 -10.39 -12.36 -23.67
C PRO A 77 -11.68 -11.91 -24.38
N GLY A 78 -11.54 -11.08 -25.41
CA GLY A 78 -12.66 -10.55 -26.18
C GLY A 78 -13.49 -9.47 -25.49
N GLY A 79 -13.16 -9.08 -24.28
CA GLY A 79 -13.76 -7.98 -23.53
C GLY A 79 -12.95 -6.70 -23.75
N LEU A 80 -13.55 -5.65 -24.33
CA LEU A 80 -12.91 -4.35 -24.41
C LEU A 80 -12.89 -3.73 -23.01
N ASN A 81 -11.69 -3.49 -22.48
CA ASN A 81 -11.47 -2.81 -21.19
C ASN A 81 -12.15 -3.50 -19.97
N HIS A 82 -12.25 -4.81 -19.99
CA HIS A 82 -12.69 -5.63 -18.86
C HIS A 82 -11.49 -6.36 -18.25
N TYR A 83 -11.34 -6.25 -16.94
CA TYR A 83 -10.17 -6.75 -16.22
C TYR A 83 -10.56 -7.61 -15.04
N PHE A 84 -9.86 -8.73 -14.83
CA PHE A 84 -9.83 -9.45 -13.59
C PHE A 84 -8.64 -8.94 -12.77
N ILE A 85 -8.92 -8.38 -11.60
CA ILE A 85 -7.94 -7.87 -10.67
C ILE A 85 -7.83 -8.85 -9.51
N TYR A 86 -6.67 -9.47 -9.38
CA TYR A 86 -6.35 -10.41 -8.32
C TYR A 86 -5.69 -9.64 -7.19
N THR A 87 -6.31 -9.66 -6.02
CA THR A 87 -5.81 -8.98 -4.85
C THR A 87 -5.40 -9.96 -3.77
N ARG A 88 -4.50 -9.54 -2.91
CA ARG A 88 -4.04 -10.30 -1.76
C ARG A 88 -4.06 -9.43 -0.52
N GLN A 89 -4.45 -10.05 0.59
CA GLN A 89 -4.34 -9.48 1.91
C GLN A 89 -3.20 -10.15 2.68
N LYS A 90 -2.38 -9.35 3.33
CA LYS A 90 -1.39 -9.76 4.33
C LYS A 90 -1.62 -8.94 5.60
N SER A 91 -0.89 -9.24 6.66
CA SER A 91 -0.97 -8.47 7.90
C SER A 91 0.41 -8.24 8.48
N LYS A 92 0.66 -7.01 8.93
CA LYS A 92 1.87 -6.66 9.68
C LYS A 92 1.60 -6.84 11.17
N GLY A 93 2.41 -7.69 11.83
CA GLY A 93 2.37 -7.88 13.26
C GLY A 93 1.29 -8.83 13.79
N ASN A 94 0.51 -9.47 12.91
CA ASN A 94 -0.48 -10.48 13.24
C ASN A 94 -0.76 -11.39 12.05
N SER A 95 -1.73 -12.30 12.18
CA SER A 95 -2.25 -13.16 11.10
C SER A 95 -3.75 -12.94 10.86
N HIS A 96 -4.30 -11.81 11.34
CA HIS A 96 -5.72 -11.51 11.24
C HIS A 96 -6.08 -11.15 9.77
N LEU A 97 -7.28 -11.59 9.34
CA LEU A 97 -7.86 -11.18 8.08
C LEU A 97 -8.93 -10.10 8.33
N TYR A 98 -8.71 -8.95 7.75
CA TYR A 98 -9.60 -7.81 7.84
C TYR A 98 -10.73 -7.95 6.82
N ASN A 99 -11.89 -7.37 7.13
CA ASN A 99 -12.99 -7.22 6.19
C ASN A 99 -13.20 -5.71 5.97
N MET A 100 -12.80 -5.22 4.80
CA MET A 100 -12.79 -3.78 4.54
C MET A 100 -13.21 -3.46 3.13
N GLN A 101 -13.96 -2.36 2.99
CA GLN A 101 -14.18 -1.72 1.70
C GLN A 101 -12.92 -0.96 1.30
N VAL A 102 -12.45 -1.22 0.10
CA VAL A 102 -11.19 -0.70 -0.43
C VAL A 102 -11.42 -0.13 -1.81
N GLU A 103 -10.81 0.97 -2.13
CA GLU A 103 -10.86 1.55 -3.46
C GLU A 103 -9.80 0.94 -4.37
N ILE A 104 -10.21 0.51 -5.56
CA ILE A 104 -9.32 0.18 -6.67
C ILE A 104 -9.48 1.26 -7.72
N THR A 105 -8.39 1.96 -8.02
CA THR A 105 -8.33 3.00 -9.04
C THR A 105 -7.63 2.47 -10.28
N LEU A 106 -8.33 2.52 -11.41
CA LEU A 106 -7.82 2.18 -12.74
C LEU A 106 -7.69 3.49 -13.51
N ALA A 107 -6.48 3.90 -13.82
CA ALA A 107 -6.19 5.20 -14.38
C ALA A 107 -5.49 5.11 -15.75
N ASP A 108 -5.78 6.03 -16.63
CA ASP A 108 -4.96 6.38 -17.79
C ASP A 108 -4.46 7.84 -17.64
N GLN A 109 -3.71 8.34 -18.59
CA GLN A 109 -3.16 9.71 -18.50
C GLN A 109 -4.22 10.83 -18.52
N PHE A 110 -5.49 10.54 -18.81
CA PHE A 110 -6.56 11.53 -18.98
C PHE A 110 -7.64 11.42 -17.91
N GLN A 111 -7.87 10.21 -17.40
CA GLN A 111 -8.96 9.94 -16.46
C GLN A 111 -8.65 8.74 -15.58
N ASP A 112 -9.35 8.67 -14.47
CA ASP A 112 -9.39 7.51 -13.60
C ASP A 112 -10.82 6.99 -13.41
N THR A 113 -10.91 5.72 -13.06
CA THR A 113 -12.14 5.05 -12.65
C THR A 113 -11.85 4.38 -11.31
N THR A 114 -12.49 4.87 -10.27
CA THR A 114 -12.37 4.28 -8.92
C THR A 114 -13.59 3.46 -8.61
N VAL A 115 -13.36 2.24 -8.13
CA VAL A 115 -14.42 1.28 -7.74
C VAL A 115 -14.14 0.80 -6.33
N THR A 116 -15.16 0.92 -5.46
CA THR A 116 -15.10 0.36 -4.12
C THR A 116 -15.42 -1.13 -4.16
N VAL A 117 -14.54 -1.94 -3.60
CA VAL A 117 -14.68 -3.40 -3.48
C VAL A 117 -14.55 -3.83 -2.03
N THR A 118 -15.05 -5.00 -1.68
CA THR A 118 -14.83 -5.56 -0.34
C THR A 118 -13.76 -6.62 -0.38
N ILE A 119 -12.67 -6.43 0.37
CA ILE A 119 -11.65 -7.44 0.62
C ILE A 119 -11.93 -8.08 1.98
N ASP A 120 -12.25 -9.36 1.99
CA ASP A 120 -12.66 -10.12 3.16
C ASP A 120 -11.94 -11.47 3.31
N SER A 121 -11.06 -11.76 2.36
CA SER A 121 -10.36 -13.03 2.24
C SER A 121 -8.87 -12.81 1.97
N LEU A 122 -8.06 -13.85 2.17
CA LEU A 122 -6.62 -13.82 1.85
C LEU A 122 -6.36 -13.40 0.40
N THR A 123 -7.22 -13.85 -0.50
CA THR A 123 -7.21 -13.47 -1.92
C THR A 123 -8.62 -13.22 -2.40
N ASN A 124 -8.81 -12.16 -3.17
CA ASN A 124 -10.06 -11.85 -3.85
C ASN A 124 -9.80 -11.63 -5.35
N VAL A 125 -10.84 -11.79 -6.16
CA VAL A 125 -10.81 -11.50 -7.60
C VAL A 125 -11.98 -10.59 -7.92
N PHE A 126 -11.69 -9.44 -8.50
CA PHE A 126 -12.69 -8.46 -8.90
C PHE A 126 -12.73 -8.33 -10.41
N HIS A 127 -13.93 -8.26 -10.97
CA HIS A 127 -14.16 -7.97 -12.37
C HIS A 127 -14.56 -6.50 -12.51
N ILE A 128 -13.70 -5.71 -13.14
CA ILE A 128 -13.91 -4.28 -13.32
C ILE A 128 -13.83 -3.94 -14.82
N ALA A 129 -14.78 -3.13 -15.28
CA ALA A 129 -14.80 -2.58 -16.62
C ALA A 129 -14.51 -1.08 -16.57
N THR A 130 -13.73 -0.59 -17.53
CA THR A 130 -13.37 0.82 -17.64
C THR A 130 -13.72 1.37 -19.04
N PRO A 131 -13.98 2.68 -19.18
CA PRO A 131 -14.20 3.28 -20.49
C PRO A 131 -13.00 3.15 -21.42
N ASN A 132 -11.79 3.30 -20.89
CA ASN A 132 -10.52 3.19 -21.60
C ASN A 132 -9.62 2.12 -21.00
N ALA A 133 -8.59 1.69 -21.74
CA ALA A 133 -7.57 0.79 -21.20
C ALA A 133 -6.73 1.53 -20.14
N PRO A 134 -6.74 1.09 -18.88
CA PRO A 134 -5.88 1.67 -17.86
C PRO A 134 -4.41 1.33 -18.15
N THR A 135 -3.54 2.27 -17.84
CA THR A 135 -2.10 2.07 -17.88
C THR A 135 -1.50 1.90 -16.49
N TRP A 136 -2.27 2.23 -15.48
CA TRP A 136 -1.90 2.11 -14.08
C TRP A 136 -3.12 1.70 -13.24
N ILE A 137 -2.91 0.80 -12.28
CA ILE A 137 -3.95 0.32 -11.37
C ILE A 137 -3.36 0.30 -9.96
N SER A 138 -4.07 0.91 -9.01
CA SER A 138 -3.65 1.02 -7.60
C SER A 138 -4.79 0.65 -6.64
N ILE A 139 -4.42 0.21 -5.45
CA ILE A 139 -5.32 0.08 -4.30
C ILE A 139 -5.10 1.28 -3.40
N ASP A 140 -6.19 1.83 -2.86
CA ASP A 140 -6.18 2.94 -1.90
C ASP A 140 -5.27 4.11 -2.31
N ARG A 141 -5.39 4.54 -3.56
CA ARG A 141 -4.56 5.61 -4.11
C ARG A 141 -4.56 6.89 -3.28
N TYR A 142 -5.64 7.12 -2.53
CA TYR A 142 -5.86 8.35 -1.78
C TYR A 142 -5.62 8.20 -0.27
N ASP A 143 -5.00 7.10 0.15
CA ASP A 143 -4.58 6.84 1.55
C ASP A 143 -5.74 6.92 2.56
N HIS A 144 -6.87 6.34 2.22
CA HIS A 144 -8.03 6.30 3.10
C HIS A 144 -7.86 5.33 4.28
N MET A 145 -6.91 4.41 4.20
CA MET A 145 -6.74 3.34 5.17
C MET A 145 -5.42 3.42 5.94
N ALA A 146 -5.49 3.02 7.20
CA ALA A 146 -4.32 2.78 8.03
C ALA A 146 -3.72 1.41 7.73
N ASP A 147 -3.15 1.23 6.58
CA ASP A 147 -2.56 -0.03 6.17
C ASP A 147 -1.04 -0.12 6.41
N ALA A 148 -0.42 -1.23 6.07
CA ALA A 148 1.02 -1.43 6.19
C ALA A 148 1.76 -1.00 4.90
N ILE A 149 1.37 0.12 4.33
CA ILE A 149 2.02 0.76 3.18
C ILE A 149 2.28 2.22 3.55
N THR A 150 3.39 2.76 3.09
CA THR A 150 3.63 4.20 3.03
C THR A 150 4.03 4.53 1.60
N ASP A 151 3.45 5.55 1.03
CA ASP A 151 3.66 5.85 -0.37
C ASP A 151 3.80 7.35 -0.66
N TYR A 152 4.20 7.63 -1.87
CA TYR A 152 4.25 9.00 -2.37
C TYR A 152 4.06 9.01 -3.89
N GLU A 153 3.11 9.81 -4.35
CA GLU A 153 2.86 10.08 -5.76
C GLU A 153 3.41 11.45 -6.16
N ARG A 154 4.08 11.52 -7.29
CA ARG A 154 4.67 12.77 -7.78
C ARG A 154 4.61 12.91 -9.29
N ILE A 155 4.21 14.09 -9.75
CA ILE A 155 4.33 14.50 -11.15
C ILE A 155 5.75 15.00 -11.36
N ILE A 156 6.44 14.42 -12.34
CA ILE A 156 7.83 14.73 -12.70
C ILE A 156 7.82 15.65 -13.92
N THR A 157 8.24 16.87 -13.73
CA THR A 157 8.23 17.94 -14.75
C THR A 157 9.61 18.39 -15.18
N ALA A 158 10.68 17.92 -14.52
CA ALA A 158 12.06 18.28 -14.82
C ALA A 158 13.01 17.10 -14.59
N THR A 159 14.20 17.14 -15.16
CA THR A 159 15.29 16.24 -14.80
C THR A 159 15.90 16.68 -13.46
N GLY A 160 16.52 15.74 -12.72
CA GLY A 160 17.16 16.02 -11.44
C GLY A 160 16.74 15.09 -10.31
N ALA A 161 17.08 15.48 -9.08
CA ALA A 161 16.85 14.68 -7.90
C ALA A 161 15.47 14.98 -7.29
N TYR A 162 14.76 13.90 -6.93
CA TYR A 162 13.47 13.94 -6.26
C TYR A 162 13.50 13.01 -5.05
N THR A 163 13.18 13.54 -3.87
CA THR A 163 12.87 12.70 -2.71
C THR A 163 11.43 12.23 -2.81
N MET A 164 11.19 10.96 -2.51
CA MET A 164 9.86 10.36 -2.37
C MET A 164 9.61 10.20 -0.85
N PRO A 165 8.97 11.17 -0.19
CA PRO A 165 8.79 11.16 1.26
C PRO A 165 8.15 9.86 1.76
N GLU A 166 8.53 9.41 2.95
CA GLU A 166 7.99 8.22 3.64
C GLU A 166 8.25 6.86 2.97
N THR A 167 8.74 6.86 1.71
CA THR A 167 9.02 5.62 0.98
C THR A 167 10.44 5.10 1.15
N ASN A 168 11.35 5.89 1.71
CA ASN A 168 12.79 5.58 1.74
C ASN A 168 13.43 5.44 0.35
N VAL A 169 12.89 6.17 -0.65
CA VAL A 169 13.39 6.17 -2.02
C VAL A 169 13.74 7.60 -2.48
N GLN A 170 14.81 7.70 -3.24
CA GLN A 170 15.18 8.89 -3.98
C GLN A 170 15.27 8.56 -5.47
N LEU A 171 14.75 9.44 -6.30
CA LEU A 171 14.86 9.33 -7.75
C LEU A 171 15.85 10.37 -8.29
N ASN A 172 16.62 10.00 -9.30
CA ASN A 172 17.41 10.92 -10.09
C ASN A 172 16.99 10.79 -11.55
N VAL A 173 16.10 11.68 -11.97
CA VAL A 173 15.51 11.68 -13.32
C VAL A 173 16.52 12.19 -14.33
N GLN A 174 16.83 11.35 -15.31
CA GLN A 174 17.83 11.59 -16.34
C GLN A 174 17.20 12.13 -17.62
N THR A 175 16.02 11.62 -18.00
CA THR A 175 15.24 12.09 -19.15
C THR A 175 13.76 12.04 -18.83
N LEU A 176 12.99 13.01 -19.33
CA LEU A 176 11.52 13.09 -19.13
C LEU A 176 10.74 12.28 -20.18
N GLY A 177 11.31 12.11 -21.38
CA GLY A 177 10.53 11.70 -22.53
C GLY A 177 9.94 12.91 -23.26
N THR A 178 8.72 12.79 -23.72
CA THR A 178 8.04 13.84 -24.53
C THR A 178 7.18 14.78 -23.70
N ASP A 179 6.76 14.35 -22.51
CA ASP A 179 5.91 15.11 -21.60
C ASP A 179 6.22 14.72 -20.13
N THR A 180 5.35 15.11 -19.22
CA THR A 180 5.45 14.81 -17.79
C THR A 180 5.13 13.35 -17.51
N SER A 181 5.81 12.76 -16.53
CA SER A 181 5.49 11.44 -16.00
C SER A 181 4.94 11.57 -14.59
N THR A 182 4.05 10.68 -14.21
CA THR A 182 3.62 10.52 -12.80
C THR A 182 4.27 9.26 -12.26
N VAL A 183 4.93 9.38 -11.11
CA VAL A 183 5.59 8.26 -10.43
C VAL A 183 4.99 8.11 -9.05
N ARG A 184 4.48 6.92 -8.73
CA ARG A 184 4.10 6.50 -7.38
C ARG A 184 5.08 5.44 -6.89
N ILE A 185 5.62 5.63 -5.71
CA ILE A 185 6.43 4.64 -4.99
C ILE A 185 5.67 4.25 -3.75
N GLU A 186 5.50 2.95 -3.55
CA GLU A 186 4.93 2.39 -2.34
C GLU A 186 6.00 1.59 -1.62
N HIS A 187 6.13 1.80 -0.31
CA HIS A 187 6.95 1.00 0.58
C HIS A 187 6.04 0.10 1.40
N HIS A 188 6.04 -1.16 1.07
CA HIS A 188 5.23 -2.19 1.71
C HIS A 188 5.94 -2.73 2.94
N TRP A 189 5.34 -2.59 4.12
CA TRP A 189 5.91 -3.00 5.41
C TRP A 189 5.55 -4.43 5.82
N VAL A 190 5.52 -5.33 4.87
CA VAL A 190 5.32 -6.77 5.01
C VAL A 190 6.32 -7.51 4.13
N ALA A 191 6.59 -8.78 4.44
CA ALA A 191 7.46 -9.58 3.60
C ALA A 191 6.92 -9.68 2.16
N PRO A 192 7.76 -9.55 1.12
CA PRO A 192 7.39 -9.91 -0.23
C PRO A 192 7.08 -11.42 -0.31
N ASP A 193 6.44 -11.85 -1.40
CA ASP A 193 6.27 -13.27 -1.62
C ASP A 193 7.62 -13.93 -1.91
N PRO A 194 7.85 -15.15 -1.42
CA PRO A 194 9.10 -15.86 -1.64
C PRO A 194 9.30 -16.20 -3.11
N PHE A 195 10.49 -16.67 -3.45
CA PHE A 195 10.74 -17.29 -4.76
C PHE A 195 9.77 -18.44 -5.01
N LYS A 196 9.24 -18.52 -6.22
CA LYS A 196 8.38 -19.62 -6.65
C LYS A 196 9.21 -20.90 -6.84
N ASN A 197 10.45 -20.74 -7.33
CA ASN A 197 11.40 -21.82 -7.49
C ASN A 197 12.32 -21.89 -6.28
N THR A 198 12.26 -22.98 -5.55
CA THR A 198 13.16 -23.25 -4.43
C THR A 198 14.55 -23.63 -4.94
N GLY A 199 15.61 -23.08 -4.35
CA GLY A 199 17.00 -23.47 -4.66
C GLY A 199 17.89 -22.37 -5.21
N SER A 200 17.41 -21.12 -5.32
CA SER A 200 18.24 -19.99 -5.72
C SER A 200 19.37 -19.66 -4.71
N GLY A 201 19.22 -20.09 -3.45
CA GLY A 201 20.11 -19.71 -2.35
C GLY A 201 19.96 -18.26 -1.91
N ILE A 202 19.04 -17.51 -2.52
CA ILE A 202 18.75 -16.11 -2.25
C ILE A 202 17.54 -16.02 -1.32
N ARG A 203 17.63 -15.16 -0.33
CA ARG A 203 16.54 -14.85 0.61
C ARG A 203 15.99 -13.47 0.29
N VAL A 204 14.66 -13.33 0.24
CA VAL A 204 13.99 -12.03 0.16
C VAL A 204 13.86 -11.41 1.56
N SER A 205 13.62 -10.10 1.64
CA SER A 205 13.39 -9.41 2.93
C SER A 205 12.25 -10.05 3.70
N ASP A 206 12.37 -10.11 5.02
CA ASP A 206 11.30 -10.62 5.91
C ASP A 206 10.29 -9.51 6.25
N TYR A 207 10.57 -8.24 5.95
CA TYR A 207 9.87 -7.11 6.55
C TYR A 207 9.30 -6.12 5.58
N HIS A 208 9.88 -5.97 4.39
CA HIS A 208 9.44 -4.95 3.45
C HIS A 208 9.93 -5.19 2.01
N TYR A 209 9.27 -4.50 1.09
CA TYR A 209 9.65 -4.36 -0.32
C TYR A 209 9.07 -3.06 -0.87
N TRP A 210 9.40 -2.71 -2.10
CA TRP A 210 8.85 -1.55 -2.79
C TRP A 210 8.12 -1.95 -4.06
N SER A 211 7.09 -1.16 -4.41
CA SER A 211 6.54 -1.11 -5.76
C SER A 211 6.75 0.29 -6.35
N ALA A 212 6.88 0.33 -7.66
CA ALA A 212 7.00 1.56 -8.43
C ALA A 212 6.05 1.48 -9.61
N ASP A 213 5.11 2.39 -9.69
CA ASP A 213 4.08 2.43 -10.71
C ASP A 213 3.77 3.87 -11.12
N GLY A 214 2.88 4.08 -12.08
CA GLY A 214 2.46 5.40 -12.54
C GLY A 214 2.32 5.52 -14.05
N PHE A 215 2.39 6.77 -14.53
CA PHE A 215 2.44 7.09 -15.95
C PHE A 215 3.85 7.44 -16.37
N PHE A 216 4.44 6.61 -17.21
CA PHE A 216 5.79 6.84 -17.69
C PHE A 216 5.75 7.20 -19.19
N GLU A 217 6.13 8.42 -19.48
CA GLU A 217 6.28 8.84 -20.87
C GLU A 217 7.33 8.02 -21.63
N PRO A 218 7.12 7.73 -22.91
CA PRO A 218 8.12 7.07 -23.73
C PRO A 218 9.47 7.80 -23.67
N GLY A 219 10.50 7.09 -23.23
CA GLY A 219 11.84 7.66 -23.03
C GLY A 219 12.09 8.24 -21.62
N PHE A 220 11.14 8.20 -20.72
CA PHE A 220 11.38 8.51 -19.31
C PHE A 220 12.44 7.56 -18.74
N ARG A 221 13.44 8.13 -18.06
CA ARG A 221 14.52 7.37 -17.41
C ARG A 221 14.87 8.00 -16.08
N THR A 222 14.94 7.17 -15.07
CA THR A 222 15.37 7.56 -13.73
C THR A 222 16.28 6.50 -13.12
N LYS A 223 17.18 6.92 -12.24
CA LYS A 223 17.84 6.02 -11.27
C LYS A 223 17.09 6.12 -9.96
N ALA A 224 16.78 4.99 -9.36
CA ALA A 224 16.20 4.93 -8.02
C ALA A 224 17.27 4.48 -7.01
N THR A 225 17.31 5.15 -5.86
CA THR A 225 18.11 4.75 -4.70
C THR A 225 17.15 4.32 -3.62
N PHE A 226 17.20 3.05 -3.22
CA PHE A 226 16.43 2.46 -2.13
C PHE A 226 17.29 2.44 -0.87
N THR A 227 16.74 2.95 0.23
CA THR A 227 17.44 2.97 1.51
C THR A 227 17.08 1.73 2.31
N TYR A 228 18.09 0.97 2.72
CA TYR A 228 17.96 -0.12 3.69
C TYR A 228 18.70 0.27 4.98
N ASN A 229 18.40 -0.41 6.07
CA ASN A 229 19.01 -0.14 7.37
C ASN A 229 19.63 -1.39 7.98
N GLY A 230 20.91 -1.58 7.79
CA GLY A 230 21.71 -2.68 8.37
C GLY A 230 22.17 -2.44 9.81
N SER A 231 21.78 -1.34 10.45
CA SER A 231 22.21 -1.03 11.80
C SER A 231 21.61 -1.98 12.84
N PHE A 232 22.31 -2.16 13.97
CA PHE A 232 21.80 -2.92 15.13
C PHE A 232 21.01 -2.04 16.11
N SER A 233 20.79 -0.77 15.79
CA SER A 233 20.05 0.16 16.62
C SER A 233 18.56 0.10 16.32
N THR A 234 17.74 -0.20 17.31
CA THR A 234 16.28 -0.19 17.21
C THR A 234 15.68 1.21 17.26
N ALA A 235 16.49 2.26 17.46
CA ALA A 235 16.03 3.64 17.62
C ALA A 235 15.51 4.27 16.30
N THR A 236 15.78 3.66 15.16
CA THR A 236 15.51 4.22 13.82
C THR A 236 14.26 3.68 13.13
N GLY A 237 13.41 2.95 13.84
CA GLY A 237 12.13 2.47 13.32
C GLY A 237 12.20 1.08 12.71
N TYR A 238 12.60 0.92 11.46
CA TYR A 238 12.80 -0.38 10.85
C TYR A 238 14.27 -0.70 10.69
N ILE A 239 14.62 -1.98 10.68
CA ILE A 239 15.99 -2.47 10.54
C ILE A 239 16.01 -3.75 9.73
N ASP A 240 17.02 -3.85 8.88
CA ASP A 240 17.29 -5.01 8.04
C ASP A 240 18.38 -5.93 8.62
N ASN A 241 18.79 -5.71 9.86
CA ASN A 241 19.89 -6.43 10.50
C ASN A 241 19.63 -7.93 10.68
N THR A 242 18.38 -8.36 10.70
CA THR A 242 18.05 -9.80 10.71
C THR A 242 18.21 -10.45 9.33
N PHE A 243 18.16 -9.63 8.29
CA PHE A 243 18.34 -10.03 6.90
C PHE A 243 19.82 -9.89 6.49
N ILE A 244 20.48 -8.81 6.91
CA ILE A 244 21.90 -8.54 6.64
C ILE A 244 22.73 -9.26 7.71
N ASN A 245 23.34 -10.39 7.34
CA ASN A 245 24.11 -11.21 8.26
C ASN A 245 25.63 -11.01 8.02
N GLY A 246 26.22 -10.14 8.80
CA GLY A 246 27.66 -9.91 8.85
C GLY A 246 28.17 -8.83 7.91
N THR A 247 28.05 -8.96 6.60
CA THR A 247 28.45 -7.93 5.62
C THR A 247 27.35 -7.64 4.63
N GLU A 248 27.34 -6.43 4.09
CA GLU A 248 26.39 -5.99 3.06
C GLU A 248 26.79 -6.44 1.65
N ASP A 249 27.97 -7.04 1.49
CA ASP A 249 28.54 -7.44 0.20
C ASP A 249 27.68 -8.44 -0.59
N SER A 250 26.79 -9.15 0.10
CA SER A 250 25.90 -10.15 -0.47
C SER A 250 24.51 -9.61 -0.82
N LEU A 251 24.26 -8.33 -0.59
CA LEU A 251 22.97 -7.73 -0.95
C LEU A 251 22.82 -7.62 -2.46
N VAL A 252 21.66 -8.01 -2.93
CA VAL A 252 21.26 -7.87 -4.33
C VAL A 252 19.88 -7.24 -4.42
N LEU A 253 19.67 -6.41 -5.43
CA LEU A 253 18.35 -5.92 -5.74
C LEU A 253 17.61 -6.93 -6.62
N LEU A 254 16.42 -7.29 -6.20
CA LEU A 254 15.53 -8.17 -6.94
C LEU A 254 14.39 -7.36 -7.55
N TYR A 255 13.96 -7.75 -8.72
CA TYR A 255 12.82 -7.16 -9.40
C TYR A 255 11.91 -8.24 -9.97
N ARG A 256 10.61 -7.96 -10.03
CA ARG A 256 9.61 -8.68 -10.82
C ARG A 256 8.51 -7.70 -11.26
N PRO A 257 7.87 -7.90 -12.41
CA PRO A 257 6.79 -7.03 -12.88
C PRO A 257 5.56 -7.04 -11.94
N ASN A 258 5.22 -8.20 -11.39
CA ASN A 258 4.14 -8.38 -10.40
C ASN A 258 4.26 -9.76 -9.74
N ALA A 259 3.36 -10.09 -8.83
CA ALA A 259 3.40 -11.34 -8.06
C ALA A 259 3.21 -12.62 -8.91
N ALA A 260 2.77 -12.51 -10.16
CA ALA A 260 2.67 -13.66 -11.06
C ALA A 260 4.03 -14.11 -11.63
N TYR A 261 5.05 -13.27 -11.57
CA TYR A 261 6.39 -13.54 -12.09
C TYR A 261 7.37 -13.98 -11.01
N GLU A 262 8.49 -14.59 -11.42
CA GLU A 262 9.61 -14.93 -10.55
C GLU A 262 10.47 -13.68 -10.29
N TRP A 263 11.19 -13.68 -9.18
CA TRP A 263 12.18 -12.66 -8.88
C TRP A 263 13.42 -12.81 -9.75
N GLU A 264 13.91 -11.71 -10.28
CA GLU A 264 15.13 -11.62 -11.09
C GLU A 264 16.15 -10.69 -10.42
N ILE A 265 17.42 -11.09 -10.41
CA ILE A 265 18.51 -10.24 -9.93
C ILE A 265 18.72 -9.10 -10.93
N GLN A 266 18.68 -7.87 -10.44
CA GLN A 266 18.98 -6.72 -11.25
C GLN A 266 20.49 -6.51 -11.36
N THR A 267 20.96 -6.34 -12.60
CA THR A 267 22.35 -6.00 -12.91
C THR A 267 22.53 -4.48 -12.99
N GLY A 268 23.77 -4.02 -12.79
CA GLY A 268 24.08 -2.58 -12.84
C GLY A 268 23.65 -1.80 -11.61
N VAL A 269 23.34 -2.50 -10.53
CA VAL A 269 23.07 -1.92 -9.21
C VAL A 269 24.39 -1.58 -8.52
N THR A 270 24.45 -0.43 -7.85
CA THR A 270 25.58 -0.03 -7.01
C THR A 270 25.13 -0.01 -5.57
N LEU A 271 25.85 -0.75 -4.72
CA LEU A 271 25.69 -0.66 -3.28
C LEU A 271 26.37 0.62 -2.79
N CYS A 272 25.62 1.50 -2.14
CA CYS A 272 26.12 2.71 -1.52
C CYS A 272 26.20 2.46 -0.01
N THR A 273 27.40 2.26 0.50
CA THR A 273 27.65 2.20 1.96
C THR A 273 27.67 3.62 2.50
N GLY A 274 26.82 3.92 3.50
CA GLY A 274 26.71 5.21 4.16
C GLY A 274 27.85 5.45 5.17
#